data_b345d392c6f53104b2193de25392e179
#
_entry.id   b345d392c6f53104b2193de25392e179
#
_cell.length_a   1.000
_cell.length_b   1.000
_cell.length_c   1.000
_cell.angle_alpha   90.00
_cell.angle_beta   90.00
_cell.angle_gamma   90.00
#
_symmetry.space_group_name_H-M   'P 1'
#
loop_
_entity.id
_entity.type
_entity.pdbx_description
1 polymer ?
#
loop_
_entity_poly.entity_id
_entity_poly.type
_entity_poly.pdbx_seq_one_letter_code
_entity_poly.pdbx_strand_id
1 'polypeptide(L)'
;MKKAQIIVDKYFLTGKTDKRIYGSFIEHLGRAVYEGIYQEGSPLSDEQGFRKDTLELVRELQVPIVRYPGGNFVSGFRWEDSVGPKAQRPSRPELAWGVIETNQFGLNEFVDWSRKAGSDVMMAVNLGTRGTEDAKNLLEYCNFKGGTYYSDLRKAHGYEQPHDIKLWCLGNEMDGPWQMGHKTAAEYGRVAAETARLMKFMDPEVETVACGSSSLEMPTFGSWEYTVLDEAYDQVDYLSLHQYFGNASGDTADFLASSKGMDDFISGVVSICDAVKAKKHGKKQINLSFDEWNVWYHSIEQDRKLEKWVQAPHQLEDVYNFEDALLVGSMLITLLRHADRVKIACMAQLVNVIAPIMTSDTGAWRQTIFYPYMLTSVFGRGTVLNTQVLTPVYESKTYGEAPYLDSVCVWDEEKDTLTIFAVNKSLDEDMEVSCDLRQFEGYKIVEHIVLNNDDLQATNTEAQPENVVPVKASAECSKLDGGKLEAVFAKHSWNMIRLAK
;
A
#
# COMPACT_ATOMS: atom_id res chain seq x y z
N MET A 1 -9.34 -5.30 33.32
CA MET A 1 -8.68 -5.98 32.21
C MET A 1 -9.73 -6.68 31.35
N LYS A 2 -9.78 -6.39 30.06
CA LYS A 2 -10.68 -7.03 29.11
C LYS A 2 -10.21 -8.45 28.79
N LYS A 3 -11.07 -9.27 28.23
CA LYS A 3 -10.71 -10.65 27.83
C LYS A 3 -11.11 -10.88 26.39
N ALA A 4 -10.24 -11.53 25.63
CA ALA A 4 -10.49 -11.95 24.26
C ALA A 4 -10.00 -13.38 24.00
N GLN A 5 -10.58 -14.01 23.01
CA GLN A 5 -10.17 -15.34 22.55
C GLN A 5 -9.93 -15.29 21.03
N ILE A 6 -8.78 -15.81 20.61
CA ILE A 6 -8.45 -16.05 19.22
C ILE A 6 -8.65 -17.55 18.97
N ILE A 7 -9.41 -17.89 17.93
CA ILE A 7 -9.68 -19.27 17.52
C ILE A 7 -9.18 -19.46 16.11
N VAL A 8 -8.25 -20.39 15.94
CA VAL A 8 -7.69 -20.75 14.64
C VAL A 8 -7.66 -22.25 14.47
N ASP A 9 -7.83 -22.69 13.24
CA ASP A 9 -7.68 -24.06 12.84
C ASP A 9 -6.85 -24.12 11.56
N LYS A 10 -5.78 -24.93 11.53
CA LYS A 10 -4.87 -25.03 10.38
C LYS A 10 -5.52 -25.59 9.11
N TYR A 11 -6.72 -26.15 9.21
CA TYR A 11 -7.49 -26.64 8.05
C TYR A 11 -8.51 -25.62 7.54
N PHE A 12 -8.78 -24.54 8.29
CA PHE A 12 -9.64 -23.45 7.85
C PHE A 12 -8.79 -22.27 7.40
N LEU A 13 -8.63 -22.16 6.10
CA LEU A 13 -7.74 -21.19 5.48
C LEU A 13 -8.55 -20.05 4.85
N THR A 14 -8.09 -18.82 4.98
CA THR A 14 -8.57 -17.69 4.19
C THR A 14 -7.92 -17.73 2.81
N GLY A 15 -6.58 -17.76 2.75
CA GLY A 15 -5.86 -17.81 1.49
C GLY A 15 -4.35 -17.61 1.66
N LYS A 16 -3.59 -17.86 0.61
CA LYS A 16 -2.17 -17.58 0.60
C LYS A 16 -1.94 -16.09 0.37
N THR A 17 -1.07 -15.50 1.21
CA THR A 17 -0.63 -14.10 1.06
C THR A 17 0.11 -13.95 -0.28
N ASP A 18 -0.33 -13.03 -1.12
CA ASP A 18 0.49 -12.52 -2.22
C ASP A 18 1.49 -11.51 -1.64
N LYS A 19 2.78 -11.64 -1.99
CA LYS A 19 3.81 -10.71 -1.49
C LYS A 19 3.46 -9.23 -1.80
N ARG A 20 2.74 -8.97 -2.91
CA ARG A 20 2.38 -7.63 -3.39
C ARG A 20 1.39 -6.89 -2.49
N ILE A 21 0.81 -7.55 -1.47
CA ILE A 21 -0.01 -6.91 -0.44
C ILE A 21 0.82 -5.95 0.45
N TYR A 22 2.14 -6.09 0.42
CA TYR A 22 3.11 -5.22 1.09
C TYR A 22 3.78 -4.26 0.11
N GLY A 23 3.08 -3.84 -0.93
CA GLY A 23 3.52 -2.84 -1.88
C GLY A 23 3.52 -1.44 -1.28
N SER A 24 4.15 -0.52 -2.01
CA SER A 24 4.09 0.89 -1.72
C SER A 24 3.94 1.72 -2.98
N PHE A 25 3.98 3.04 -2.85
CA PHE A 25 3.69 3.97 -3.91
C PHE A 25 4.68 5.13 -3.90
N ILE A 26 5.11 5.57 -5.08
CA ILE A 26 5.88 6.79 -5.31
C ILE A 26 5.25 7.55 -6.46
N GLU A 27 4.90 8.78 -6.20
CA GLU A 27 4.38 9.74 -7.15
C GLU A 27 5.33 10.93 -7.30
N HIS A 28 5.32 11.59 -8.46
CA HIS A 28 5.95 12.90 -8.63
C HIS A 28 5.12 13.98 -7.90
N LEU A 29 5.22 13.95 -6.59
CA LEU A 29 4.49 14.76 -5.62
C LEU A 29 5.42 15.15 -4.48
N GLY A 30 5.42 16.43 -4.10
CA GLY A 30 6.27 16.90 -3.02
C GLY A 30 7.70 16.40 -3.17
N ARG A 31 8.28 15.92 -2.07
CA ARG A 31 9.64 15.37 -2.02
C ARG A 31 9.69 13.84 -2.06
N ALA A 32 8.68 13.17 -2.61
CA ALA A 32 8.73 11.70 -2.71
C ALA A 32 9.84 11.23 -3.66
N VAL A 33 10.02 11.91 -4.79
CA VAL A 33 11.09 11.64 -5.77
C VAL A 33 12.31 12.49 -5.45
N TYR A 34 12.24 13.79 -5.73
CA TYR A 34 13.37 14.71 -5.48
C TYR A 34 13.56 14.92 -3.98
N GLU A 35 14.81 14.84 -3.51
CA GLU A 35 15.21 14.84 -2.09
C GLU A 35 14.70 13.63 -1.27
N GLY A 36 13.81 12.82 -1.85
CA GLY A 36 13.30 11.58 -1.27
C GLY A 36 14.13 10.37 -1.70
N ILE A 37 13.79 9.76 -2.84
CA ILE A 37 14.54 8.62 -3.39
C ILE A 37 15.70 9.04 -4.28
N TYR A 38 15.70 10.27 -4.79
CA TYR A 38 16.67 10.82 -5.73
C TYR A 38 17.12 12.21 -5.31
N GLN A 39 18.44 12.42 -5.21
CA GLN A 39 19.07 13.71 -4.91
C GLN A 39 20.45 13.75 -5.56
N GLU A 40 20.53 14.26 -6.78
CA GLU A 40 21.80 14.34 -7.53
C GLU A 40 22.82 15.25 -6.82
N GLY A 41 24.06 14.78 -6.74
CA GLY A 41 25.15 15.53 -6.10
C GLY A 41 25.19 15.49 -4.57
N SER A 42 24.21 14.86 -3.91
CA SER A 42 24.23 14.68 -2.46
C SER A 42 25.30 13.65 -2.03
N PRO A 43 26.01 13.86 -0.92
CA PRO A 43 26.92 12.85 -0.35
C PRO A 43 26.17 11.58 0.12
N LEU A 44 24.87 11.68 0.36
CA LEU A 44 24.00 10.55 0.73
C LEU A 44 23.60 9.71 -0.49
N SER A 45 23.80 10.20 -1.70
CA SER A 45 23.42 9.52 -2.94
C SER A 45 24.56 8.70 -3.53
N ASP A 46 24.20 7.76 -4.38
CA ASP A 46 25.13 7.02 -5.23
C ASP A 46 25.44 7.81 -6.53
N GLU A 47 26.22 7.20 -7.42
CA GLU A 47 26.66 7.81 -8.69
C GLU A 47 25.48 8.10 -9.65
N GLN A 48 24.33 7.42 -9.47
CA GLN A 48 23.11 7.65 -10.26
C GLN A 48 22.19 8.68 -9.61
N GLY A 49 22.54 9.20 -8.42
CA GLY A 49 21.76 10.16 -7.66
C GLY A 49 20.72 9.51 -6.73
N PHE A 50 20.71 8.18 -6.57
CA PHE A 50 19.77 7.50 -5.67
C PHE A 50 20.26 7.58 -4.24
N ARG A 51 19.40 8.01 -3.32
CA ARG A 51 19.73 8.11 -1.89
C ARG A 51 19.94 6.72 -1.29
N LYS A 52 21.14 6.49 -0.78
CA LYS A 52 21.54 5.19 -0.19
C LYS A 52 20.83 4.92 1.14
N ASP A 53 20.67 5.95 1.95
CA ASP A 53 19.98 5.88 3.24
C ASP A 53 18.51 5.49 3.08
N THR A 54 17.80 6.06 2.11
CA THR A 54 16.40 5.65 1.81
C THR A 54 16.34 4.24 1.23
N LEU A 55 17.27 3.87 0.34
CA LEU A 55 17.32 2.50 -0.20
C LEU A 55 17.51 1.44 0.88
N GLU A 56 18.33 1.72 1.92
CA GLU A 56 18.51 0.83 3.06
C GLU A 56 17.20 0.62 3.82
N LEU A 57 16.46 1.70 4.13
CA LEU A 57 15.18 1.64 4.82
C LEU A 57 14.09 0.94 3.97
N VAL A 58 14.07 1.17 2.67
CA VAL A 58 13.13 0.48 1.76
C VAL A 58 13.40 -1.02 1.72
N ARG A 59 14.67 -1.43 1.71
CA ARG A 59 15.04 -2.86 1.79
C ARG A 59 14.68 -3.47 3.14
N GLU A 60 14.79 -2.72 4.23
CA GLU A 60 14.34 -3.16 5.55
C GLU A 60 12.83 -3.40 5.59
N LEU A 61 12.04 -2.54 4.95
CA LEU A 61 10.59 -2.73 4.78
C LEU A 61 10.25 -3.96 3.93
N GLN A 62 11.18 -4.48 3.13
CA GLN A 62 10.99 -5.57 2.17
C GLN A 62 9.82 -5.30 1.20
N VAL A 63 9.72 -4.08 0.70
CA VAL A 63 8.67 -3.66 -0.25
C VAL A 63 8.83 -4.45 -1.55
N PRO A 64 7.88 -5.34 -1.91
CA PRO A 64 8.06 -6.21 -3.07
C PRO A 64 7.70 -5.57 -4.39
N ILE A 65 6.91 -4.50 -4.37
CA ILE A 65 6.44 -3.79 -5.56
C ILE A 65 6.17 -2.32 -5.23
N VAL A 66 6.49 -1.42 -6.14
CA VAL A 66 6.22 0.01 -6.01
C VAL A 66 5.43 0.51 -7.21
N ARG A 67 4.29 1.14 -6.92
CA ARG A 67 3.43 1.82 -7.91
C ARG A 67 4.06 3.16 -8.32
N TYR A 68 4.09 3.46 -9.63
CA TYR A 68 4.71 4.64 -10.24
C TYR A 68 4.04 4.98 -11.58
N PRO A 69 4.04 6.20 -12.12
CA PRO A 69 4.67 7.43 -11.62
C PRO A 69 3.74 8.28 -10.75
N GLY A 70 2.54 7.82 -10.52
CA GLY A 70 1.55 8.54 -9.75
C GLY A 70 0.19 7.88 -9.77
N GLY A 71 -0.54 8.42 -8.96
CA GLY A 71 -1.79 8.98 -8.60
C GLY A 71 -2.28 10.06 -9.57
N ASN A 72 -2.62 11.21 -9.01
CA ASN A 72 -3.17 12.31 -9.81
C ASN A 72 -2.21 12.80 -10.89
N PHE A 73 -0.91 12.73 -10.64
CA PHE A 73 0.15 13.08 -11.59
C PHE A 73 0.02 12.35 -12.92
N VAL A 74 -0.29 11.05 -12.92
CA VAL A 74 -0.27 10.25 -14.17
C VAL A 74 -1.25 10.76 -15.21
N SER A 75 -2.37 11.37 -14.82
CA SER A 75 -3.41 11.83 -15.74
C SER A 75 -3.03 13.06 -16.56
N GLY A 76 -1.98 13.79 -16.15
CA GLY A 76 -1.38 14.88 -16.91
C GLY A 76 -0.03 14.54 -17.54
N PHE A 77 0.54 13.40 -17.21
CA PHE A 77 1.92 13.04 -17.52
C PHE A 77 2.13 12.57 -18.96
N ARG A 78 3.26 13.00 -19.52
CA ARG A 78 3.81 12.54 -20.80
C ARG A 78 5.09 11.77 -20.53
N TRP A 79 5.02 10.46 -20.57
CA TRP A 79 6.15 9.59 -20.22
C TRP A 79 7.38 9.82 -21.13
N GLU A 80 7.17 10.22 -22.40
CA GLU A 80 8.27 10.50 -23.34
C GLU A 80 9.15 11.67 -22.88
N ASP A 81 8.59 12.63 -22.13
CA ASP A 81 9.35 13.76 -21.57
C ASP A 81 10.34 13.31 -20.47
N SER A 82 10.14 12.13 -19.89
CA SER A 82 10.93 11.61 -18.76
C SER A 82 12.02 10.59 -19.14
N VAL A 83 12.22 10.36 -20.44
CA VAL A 83 13.21 9.40 -20.93
C VAL A 83 14.25 10.06 -21.84
N GLY A 84 15.36 9.37 -22.10
CA GLY A 84 16.47 9.90 -22.89
C GLY A 84 17.39 10.84 -22.11
N PRO A 85 18.26 11.62 -22.80
CA PRO A 85 19.25 12.47 -22.13
C PRO A 85 18.60 13.57 -21.28
N LYS A 86 18.94 13.64 -20.00
CA LYS A 86 18.36 14.59 -19.03
C LYS A 86 18.38 16.03 -19.52
N ALA A 87 19.45 16.48 -20.17
CA ALA A 87 19.59 17.84 -20.69
C ALA A 87 18.57 18.21 -21.81
N GLN A 88 17.90 17.22 -22.39
CA GLN A 88 16.89 17.40 -23.42
C GLN A 88 15.46 17.27 -22.90
N ARG A 89 15.29 16.89 -21.64
CA ARG A 89 13.99 16.71 -21.04
C ARG A 89 13.37 18.06 -20.68
N PRO A 90 12.10 18.30 -21.07
CA PRO A 90 11.45 19.58 -20.81
C PRO A 90 10.98 19.67 -19.36
N SER A 91 11.06 20.85 -18.76
CA SER A 91 10.29 21.16 -17.56
C SER A 91 8.83 21.44 -17.93
N ARG A 92 7.89 20.96 -17.11
CA ARG A 92 6.44 21.12 -17.33
C ARG A 92 5.76 21.70 -16.08
N PRO A 93 4.73 22.56 -16.24
CA PRO A 93 3.80 22.81 -15.15
C PRO A 93 3.02 21.51 -14.88
N GLU A 94 3.11 21.00 -13.68
CA GLU A 94 2.37 19.85 -13.22
C GLU A 94 1.08 20.34 -12.55
N LEU A 95 -0.07 19.95 -13.12
CA LEU A 95 -1.35 20.59 -12.81
C LEU A 95 -2.07 19.94 -11.63
N ALA A 96 -1.79 18.67 -11.31
CA ALA A 96 -2.45 17.99 -10.22
C ALA A 96 -2.04 18.59 -8.87
N TRP A 97 -0.74 18.86 -8.70
CA TRP A 97 -0.15 19.33 -7.44
C TRP A 97 0.28 20.80 -7.50
N GLY A 98 0.24 21.43 -8.67
CA GLY A 98 0.58 22.84 -8.85
C GLY A 98 2.08 23.13 -8.72
N VAL A 99 2.92 22.22 -9.23
CA VAL A 99 4.38 22.29 -9.12
C VAL A 99 5.06 22.36 -10.50
N ILE A 100 6.38 22.53 -10.53
CA ILE A 100 7.18 22.37 -11.73
C ILE A 100 7.82 20.99 -11.72
N GLU A 101 7.48 20.14 -12.71
CA GLU A 101 8.17 18.89 -12.96
C GLU A 101 9.30 19.09 -13.94
N THR A 102 10.53 18.76 -13.52
CA THR A 102 11.74 18.96 -14.32
C THR A 102 12.13 17.75 -15.16
N ASN A 103 11.46 16.60 -14.95
CA ASN A 103 11.74 15.32 -15.60
C ASN A 103 13.20 14.82 -15.44
N GLN A 104 13.94 15.30 -14.43
CA GLN A 104 15.32 14.87 -14.17
C GLN A 104 15.40 13.45 -13.58
N PHE A 105 14.29 12.99 -13.06
CA PHE A 105 14.03 11.60 -12.71
C PHE A 105 12.82 11.13 -13.50
N GLY A 106 12.86 9.93 -14.09
CA GLY A 106 11.77 9.43 -14.91
C GLY A 106 11.71 7.91 -14.93
N LEU A 107 11.08 7.38 -15.99
CA LEU A 107 10.81 5.95 -16.14
C LEU A 107 12.05 5.07 -15.96
N ASN A 108 13.12 5.41 -16.66
CA ASN A 108 14.33 4.59 -16.66
C ASN A 108 15.06 4.64 -15.32
N GLU A 109 15.18 5.82 -14.74
CA GLU A 109 15.75 6.02 -13.41
C GLU A 109 14.93 5.28 -12.34
N PHE A 110 13.59 5.30 -12.44
CA PHE A 110 12.74 4.57 -11.51
C PHE A 110 12.92 3.05 -11.61
N VAL A 111 13.02 2.50 -12.82
CA VAL A 111 13.29 1.06 -13.01
C VAL A 111 14.65 0.67 -12.44
N ASP A 112 15.68 1.49 -12.62
CA ASP A 112 17.00 1.24 -12.04
C ASP A 112 16.98 1.34 -10.51
N TRP A 113 16.27 2.33 -9.98
CA TRP A 113 16.08 2.47 -8.53
C TRP A 113 15.32 1.27 -7.95
N SER A 114 14.23 0.84 -8.59
CA SER A 114 13.43 -0.30 -8.10
C SER A 114 14.23 -1.60 -8.06
N ARG A 115 15.07 -1.83 -9.06
CA ARG A 115 16.01 -2.97 -9.07
C ARG A 115 17.00 -2.92 -7.90
N LYS A 116 17.52 -1.73 -7.58
CA LYS A 116 18.40 -1.54 -6.40
C LYS A 116 17.63 -1.70 -5.09
N ALA A 117 16.38 -1.28 -5.04
CA ALA A 117 15.51 -1.48 -3.87
C ALA A 117 15.12 -2.96 -3.67
N GLY A 118 15.18 -3.77 -4.71
CA GLY A 118 14.70 -5.16 -4.71
C GLY A 118 13.19 -5.25 -4.88
N SER A 119 12.57 -4.23 -5.52
CA SER A 119 11.14 -4.12 -5.75
C SER A 119 10.79 -4.30 -7.22
N ASP A 120 9.66 -4.92 -7.51
CA ASP A 120 9.04 -4.92 -8.84
C ASP A 120 8.35 -3.56 -9.10
N VAL A 121 8.01 -3.29 -10.36
CA VAL A 121 7.31 -2.05 -10.75
C VAL A 121 5.85 -2.34 -11.06
N MET A 122 4.94 -1.54 -10.49
CA MET A 122 3.54 -1.43 -10.87
C MET A 122 3.37 -0.10 -11.59
N MET A 123 3.22 -0.15 -12.93
CA MET A 123 3.24 1.04 -13.77
C MET A 123 1.84 1.56 -14.05
N ALA A 124 1.58 2.84 -13.80
CA ALA A 124 0.34 3.49 -14.19
C ALA A 124 0.45 4.17 -15.57
N VAL A 125 -0.61 4.07 -16.37
CA VAL A 125 -0.71 4.72 -17.68
C VAL A 125 -1.70 5.89 -17.66
N ASN A 126 -1.46 6.90 -18.48
CA ASN A 126 -2.32 8.08 -18.58
C ASN A 126 -3.59 7.77 -19.39
N LEU A 127 -4.70 7.49 -18.74
CA LEU A 127 -6.03 7.41 -19.37
C LEU A 127 -6.89 8.64 -19.09
N GLY A 128 -6.33 9.68 -18.49
CA GLY A 128 -6.97 11.00 -18.31
C GLY A 128 -6.90 11.83 -19.56
N THR A 129 -5.76 12.48 -19.78
CA THR A 129 -5.52 13.38 -20.93
C THR A 129 -4.99 12.66 -22.19
N ARG A 130 -4.59 11.39 -22.05
CA ARG A 130 -4.14 10.52 -23.15
C ARG A 130 -5.04 9.28 -23.25
N GLY A 131 -4.59 8.19 -23.80
CA GLY A 131 -5.47 7.04 -24.02
C GLY A 131 -4.75 5.77 -24.43
N THR A 132 -5.51 4.87 -25.05
CA THR A 132 -5.10 3.50 -25.38
C THR A 132 -3.81 3.40 -26.20
N GLU A 133 -3.62 4.29 -27.19
CA GLU A 133 -2.39 4.29 -28.00
C GLU A 133 -1.17 4.66 -27.16
N ASP A 134 -1.29 5.63 -26.28
CA ASP A 134 -0.21 6.04 -25.38
C ASP A 134 0.22 4.92 -24.43
N ALA A 135 -0.75 4.24 -23.81
CA ALA A 135 -0.50 3.07 -22.97
C ALA A 135 0.23 1.96 -23.73
N LYS A 136 -0.19 1.69 -24.97
CA LYS A 136 0.48 0.73 -25.85
C LYS A 136 1.92 1.15 -26.17
N ASN A 137 2.15 2.43 -26.46
CA ASN A 137 3.48 2.95 -26.78
C ASN A 137 4.42 2.87 -25.58
N LEU A 138 3.94 3.14 -24.37
CA LEU A 138 4.71 2.95 -23.15
C LEU A 138 5.03 1.48 -22.89
N LEU A 139 4.08 0.56 -23.10
CA LEU A 139 4.32 -0.87 -23.00
C LEU A 139 5.35 -1.34 -24.02
N GLU A 140 5.28 -0.85 -25.28
CA GLU A 140 6.27 -1.15 -26.33
C GLU A 140 7.67 -0.71 -25.91
N TYR A 141 7.80 0.50 -25.38
CA TYR A 141 9.05 1.01 -24.84
C TYR A 141 9.59 0.11 -23.72
N CYS A 142 8.76 -0.28 -22.78
CA CYS A 142 9.18 -1.07 -21.62
C CYS A 142 9.47 -2.53 -21.95
N ASN A 143 8.61 -3.20 -22.71
CA ASN A 143 8.59 -4.67 -22.75
C ASN A 143 8.98 -5.25 -24.11
N PHE A 144 8.89 -4.50 -25.21
CA PHE A 144 9.16 -5.08 -26.50
C PHE A 144 10.66 -5.24 -26.76
N LYS A 145 11.08 -6.37 -27.33
CA LYS A 145 12.51 -6.73 -27.43
C LYS A 145 13.33 -5.80 -28.32
N GLY A 146 12.77 -5.32 -29.44
CA GLY A 146 13.47 -4.47 -30.39
C GLY A 146 12.92 -4.63 -31.82
N GLY A 147 13.39 -3.78 -32.73
CA GLY A 147 12.96 -3.77 -34.13
C GLY A 147 11.69 -2.96 -34.37
N THR A 148 11.26 -2.19 -33.38
CA THR A 148 10.12 -1.26 -33.47
C THR A 148 10.51 0.10 -32.89
N TYR A 149 9.74 1.14 -33.22
CA TYR A 149 10.12 2.53 -32.91
C TYR A 149 10.45 2.74 -31.43
N TYR A 150 9.54 2.39 -30.52
CA TYR A 150 9.75 2.65 -29.09
C TYR A 150 10.71 1.65 -28.42
N SER A 151 10.75 0.41 -28.88
CA SER A 151 11.73 -0.54 -28.35
C SER A 151 13.17 -0.18 -28.77
N ASP A 152 13.36 0.33 -30.00
CA ASP A 152 14.66 0.79 -30.45
C ASP A 152 15.03 2.15 -29.81
N LEU A 153 14.05 2.99 -29.52
CA LEU A 153 14.25 4.21 -28.73
C LEU A 153 14.75 3.89 -27.30
N ARG A 154 14.19 2.88 -26.63
CA ARG A 154 14.70 2.42 -25.32
C ARG A 154 16.17 2.02 -25.44
N LYS A 155 16.54 1.25 -26.46
CA LYS A 155 17.94 0.85 -26.70
C LYS A 155 18.85 2.05 -26.97
N ALA A 156 18.38 3.02 -27.74
CA ALA A 156 19.10 4.29 -27.98
C ALA A 156 19.31 5.09 -26.68
N HIS A 157 18.42 4.93 -25.71
CA HIS A 157 18.56 5.51 -24.37
C HIS A 157 19.45 4.69 -23.43
N GLY A 158 20.09 3.62 -23.92
CA GLY A 158 21.07 2.81 -23.17
C GLY A 158 20.50 1.54 -22.52
N TYR A 159 19.22 1.23 -22.72
CA TYR A 159 18.57 0.05 -22.13
C TYR A 159 18.35 -1.04 -23.20
N GLU A 160 19.37 -1.86 -23.42
CA GLU A 160 19.35 -2.93 -24.44
C GLU A 160 18.24 -3.95 -24.16
N GLN A 161 18.09 -4.37 -22.89
CA GLN A 161 17.08 -5.34 -22.48
C GLN A 161 15.76 -4.65 -22.15
N PRO A 162 14.61 -5.32 -22.35
CA PRO A 162 13.32 -4.86 -21.85
C PRO A 162 13.34 -4.62 -20.34
N HIS A 163 12.52 -3.70 -19.89
CA HIS A 163 12.27 -3.49 -18.46
C HIS A 163 11.44 -4.63 -17.86
N ASP A 164 10.62 -5.29 -18.69
CA ASP A 164 9.80 -6.46 -18.35
C ASP A 164 8.78 -6.18 -17.23
N ILE A 165 8.08 -5.06 -17.31
CA ILE A 165 7.07 -4.65 -16.34
C ILE A 165 5.80 -5.48 -16.56
N LYS A 166 5.34 -6.20 -15.53
CA LYS A 166 4.21 -7.13 -15.65
C LYS A 166 2.88 -6.56 -15.16
N LEU A 167 2.88 -5.60 -14.24
CA LEU A 167 1.67 -5.07 -13.61
C LEU A 167 1.41 -3.61 -14.01
N TRP A 168 0.19 -3.33 -14.51
CA TRP A 168 -0.17 -2.06 -15.11
C TRP A 168 -1.50 -1.51 -14.58
N CYS A 169 -1.50 -0.29 -14.06
CA CYS A 169 -2.70 0.44 -13.67
C CYS A 169 -3.27 1.21 -14.86
N LEU A 170 -4.54 1.00 -15.16
CA LEU A 170 -5.24 1.64 -16.26
C LEU A 170 -5.82 3.00 -15.84
N GLY A 171 -4.94 3.99 -15.65
CA GLY A 171 -5.29 5.30 -15.12
C GLY A 171 -5.21 5.37 -13.60
N ASN A 172 -5.77 6.43 -13.02
CA ASN A 172 -5.86 6.70 -11.59
C ASN A 172 -7.16 7.43 -11.27
N GLU A 173 -7.91 6.97 -10.26
CA GLU A 173 -9.09 7.68 -9.68
C GLU A 173 -10.03 8.29 -10.73
N MET A 174 -10.33 7.54 -11.77
CA MET A 174 -11.06 8.07 -12.94
C MET A 174 -12.52 8.43 -12.64
N ASP A 175 -13.03 8.09 -11.46
CA ASP A 175 -14.32 8.49 -10.89
C ASP A 175 -14.27 9.86 -10.19
N GLY A 176 -13.07 10.31 -9.78
CA GLY A 176 -12.88 11.52 -8.99
C GLY A 176 -12.99 12.82 -9.81
N PRO A 177 -13.83 13.79 -9.40
CA PRO A 177 -13.97 15.06 -10.13
C PRO A 177 -12.70 15.93 -10.08
N TRP A 178 -11.75 15.64 -9.19
CA TRP A 178 -10.43 16.28 -9.12
C TRP A 178 -9.46 15.74 -10.16
N GLN A 179 -9.71 14.55 -10.72
CA GLN A 179 -8.80 13.89 -11.63
C GLN A 179 -8.87 14.50 -13.03
N MET A 180 -7.72 14.87 -13.61
CA MET A 180 -7.67 15.37 -14.99
C MET A 180 -8.20 14.31 -15.96
N GLY A 181 -9.22 14.69 -16.74
CA GLY A 181 -9.84 13.80 -17.71
C GLY A 181 -10.65 12.67 -17.08
N HIS A 182 -11.17 12.87 -15.85
CA HIS A 182 -12.12 11.94 -15.23
C HIS A 182 -13.29 11.61 -16.15
N LYS A 183 -13.92 10.48 -15.95
CA LYS A 183 -14.91 9.91 -16.87
C LYS A 183 -16.14 9.41 -16.11
N THR A 184 -17.22 9.21 -16.82
CA THR A 184 -18.31 8.37 -16.33
C THR A 184 -17.86 6.91 -16.28
N ALA A 185 -18.50 6.10 -15.44
CA ALA A 185 -18.16 4.68 -15.30
C ALA A 185 -18.19 3.90 -16.62
N ALA A 186 -19.16 4.22 -17.51
CA ALA A 186 -19.28 3.57 -18.81
C ALA A 186 -18.14 3.98 -19.77
N GLU A 187 -17.81 5.28 -19.83
CA GLU A 187 -16.70 5.77 -20.64
C GLU A 187 -15.38 5.20 -20.18
N TYR A 188 -15.15 5.20 -18.86
CA TYR A 188 -13.93 4.63 -18.29
C TYR A 188 -13.87 3.12 -18.52
N GLY A 189 -14.91 2.37 -18.19
CA GLY A 189 -14.96 0.91 -18.38
C GLY A 189 -14.65 0.52 -19.81
N ARG A 190 -15.18 1.26 -20.79
CA ARG A 190 -14.93 1.00 -22.22
C ARG A 190 -13.46 1.27 -22.58
N VAL A 191 -12.89 2.39 -22.18
CA VAL A 191 -11.48 2.70 -22.52
C VAL A 191 -10.50 1.77 -21.77
N ALA A 192 -10.80 1.39 -20.54
CA ALA A 192 -10.00 0.44 -19.79
C ALA A 192 -9.99 -0.94 -20.43
N ALA A 193 -11.17 -1.43 -20.87
CA ALA A 193 -11.30 -2.71 -21.58
C ALA A 193 -10.47 -2.74 -22.86
N GLU A 194 -10.56 -1.71 -23.69
CA GLU A 194 -9.82 -1.66 -24.95
C GLU A 194 -8.31 -1.46 -24.71
N THR A 195 -7.92 -0.72 -23.69
CA THR A 195 -6.50 -0.55 -23.32
C THR A 195 -5.92 -1.88 -22.84
N ALA A 196 -6.58 -2.57 -21.91
CA ALA A 196 -6.14 -3.88 -21.45
C ALA A 196 -6.02 -4.90 -22.59
N ARG A 197 -7.02 -4.94 -23.48
CA ARG A 197 -7.00 -5.81 -24.67
C ARG A 197 -5.81 -5.55 -25.55
N LEU A 198 -5.56 -4.26 -25.87
CA LEU A 198 -4.45 -3.87 -26.75
C LEU A 198 -3.10 -4.21 -26.12
N MET A 199 -2.94 -3.97 -24.84
CA MET A 199 -1.71 -4.31 -24.11
C MET A 199 -1.48 -5.83 -24.11
N LYS A 200 -2.51 -6.63 -23.86
CA LYS A 200 -2.43 -8.12 -23.88
C LYS A 200 -2.23 -8.71 -25.28
N PHE A 201 -2.59 -8.01 -26.35
CA PHE A 201 -2.20 -8.40 -27.71
C PHE A 201 -0.69 -8.27 -27.94
N MET A 202 -0.04 -7.30 -27.29
CA MET A 202 1.40 -7.10 -27.41
C MET A 202 2.20 -8.00 -26.46
N ASP A 203 1.77 -8.08 -25.18
CA ASP A 203 2.36 -8.91 -24.14
C ASP A 203 1.23 -9.62 -23.36
N PRO A 204 0.94 -10.90 -23.66
CA PRO A 204 -0.16 -11.62 -23.00
C PRO A 204 0.11 -11.93 -21.53
N GLU A 205 1.32 -11.70 -21.02
CA GLU A 205 1.69 -11.96 -19.64
C GLU A 205 1.46 -10.74 -18.72
N VAL A 206 1.07 -9.58 -19.27
CA VAL A 206 0.79 -8.41 -18.42
C VAL A 206 -0.52 -8.58 -17.67
N GLU A 207 -0.48 -8.19 -16.41
CA GLU A 207 -1.63 -8.08 -15.53
C GLU A 207 -2.11 -6.62 -15.51
N THR A 208 -3.42 -6.39 -15.49
CA THR A 208 -4.01 -5.05 -15.55
C THR A 208 -4.96 -4.79 -14.40
N VAL A 209 -4.86 -3.58 -13.85
CA VAL A 209 -5.70 -3.07 -12.76
C VAL A 209 -6.60 -1.97 -13.28
N ALA A 210 -7.92 -2.16 -13.23
CA ALA A 210 -8.89 -1.11 -13.53
C ALA A 210 -9.17 -0.27 -12.28
N CYS A 211 -9.45 1.03 -12.44
CA CYS A 211 -9.84 1.90 -11.34
C CYS A 211 -11.22 1.50 -10.81
N GLY A 212 -11.29 1.17 -9.53
CA GLY A 212 -12.50 1.18 -8.73
C GLY A 212 -12.73 2.57 -8.13
N SER A 213 -13.57 2.66 -7.10
CA SER A 213 -13.84 3.93 -6.42
C SER A 213 -12.61 4.45 -5.69
N SER A 214 -12.39 5.75 -5.80
CA SER A 214 -11.33 6.50 -5.13
C SER A 214 -11.58 6.72 -3.63
N SER A 215 -12.73 6.31 -3.12
CA SER A 215 -13.11 6.28 -1.71
C SER A 215 -14.45 5.56 -1.54
N LEU A 216 -14.68 4.97 -0.36
CA LEU A 216 -15.97 4.40 0.04
C LEU A 216 -17.09 5.46 0.02
N GLU A 217 -16.77 6.72 0.30
CA GLU A 217 -17.72 7.83 0.36
C GLU A 217 -18.07 8.43 -1.01
N MET A 218 -17.51 7.91 -2.10
CA MET A 218 -17.85 8.41 -3.44
C MET A 218 -19.33 8.20 -3.75
N PRO A 219 -20.03 9.24 -4.26
CA PRO A 219 -21.44 9.12 -4.62
C PRO A 219 -21.73 8.04 -5.66
N THR A 220 -20.70 7.63 -6.40
CA THR A 220 -20.76 6.61 -7.45
C THR A 220 -20.41 5.21 -6.96
N PHE A 221 -19.98 5.06 -5.70
CA PHE A 221 -19.62 3.76 -5.13
C PHE A 221 -20.69 2.70 -5.38
N GLY A 222 -20.27 1.51 -5.69
CA GLY A 222 -21.13 0.38 -6.05
C GLY A 222 -21.59 0.41 -7.51
N SER A 223 -22.12 1.52 -7.98
CA SER A 223 -22.50 1.67 -9.39
C SER A 223 -21.30 1.82 -10.31
N TRP A 224 -20.23 2.45 -9.83
CA TRP A 224 -18.96 2.59 -10.56
C TRP A 224 -18.34 1.21 -10.83
N GLU A 225 -18.08 0.43 -9.77
CA GLU A 225 -17.47 -0.89 -9.86
C GLU A 225 -18.26 -1.81 -10.78
N TYR A 226 -19.59 -1.85 -10.59
CA TYR A 226 -20.46 -2.69 -11.39
C TYR A 226 -20.40 -2.33 -12.87
N THR A 227 -20.50 -1.05 -13.22
CA THR A 227 -20.50 -0.58 -14.60
C THR A 227 -19.16 -0.78 -15.27
N VAL A 228 -18.06 -0.42 -14.59
CA VAL A 228 -16.69 -0.63 -15.09
C VAL A 228 -16.43 -2.11 -15.36
N LEU A 229 -16.79 -2.98 -14.43
CA LEU A 229 -16.59 -4.42 -14.62
C LEU A 229 -17.55 -5.01 -15.64
N ASP A 230 -18.75 -4.46 -15.81
CA ASP A 230 -19.64 -4.92 -16.88
C ASP A 230 -19.02 -4.71 -18.28
N GLU A 231 -18.25 -3.65 -18.47
CA GLU A 231 -17.50 -3.40 -19.70
C GLU A 231 -16.17 -4.17 -19.77
N ALA A 232 -15.41 -4.23 -18.68
CA ALA A 232 -13.99 -4.61 -18.70
C ALA A 232 -13.70 -6.02 -18.14
N TYR A 233 -14.66 -6.74 -17.58
CA TYR A 233 -14.46 -8.01 -16.84
C TYR A 233 -13.54 -9.00 -17.55
N ASP A 234 -13.72 -9.20 -18.87
CA ASP A 234 -12.93 -10.19 -19.61
C ASP A 234 -11.47 -9.78 -19.82
N GLN A 235 -11.17 -8.50 -19.72
CA GLN A 235 -9.87 -7.95 -20.09
C GLN A 235 -8.98 -7.61 -18.88
N VAL A 236 -9.56 -7.19 -17.74
CA VAL A 236 -8.82 -6.76 -16.55
C VAL A 236 -8.66 -7.87 -15.53
N ASP A 237 -7.62 -7.83 -14.72
CA ASP A 237 -7.29 -8.88 -13.76
C ASP A 237 -7.64 -8.46 -12.33
N TYR A 238 -7.52 -7.16 -12.04
CA TYR A 238 -7.80 -6.56 -10.74
C TYR A 238 -8.69 -5.33 -10.87
N LEU A 239 -9.37 -5.02 -9.76
CA LEU A 239 -10.07 -3.76 -9.55
C LEU A 239 -9.40 -3.03 -8.38
N SER A 240 -9.09 -1.73 -8.55
CA SER A 240 -8.45 -0.96 -7.50
C SER A 240 -9.44 -0.42 -6.45
N LEU A 241 -8.93 -0.13 -5.27
CA LEU A 241 -9.61 0.59 -4.20
C LEU A 241 -8.64 1.61 -3.61
N HIS A 242 -9.14 2.80 -3.26
CA HIS A 242 -8.38 3.82 -2.56
C HIS A 242 -9.14 4.27 -1.31
N GLN A 243 -8.44 4.47 -0.21
CA GLN A 243 -9.03 5.06 1.00
C GLN A 243 -7.96 5.65 1.90
N TYR A 244 -8.19 6.90 2.31
CA TYR A 244 -7.39 7.56 3.33
C TYR A 244 -8.24 7.78 4.58
N PHE A 245 -7.59 7.73 5.74
CA PHE A 245 -8.22 7.88 7.04
C PHE A 245 -7.58 9.02 7.82
N GLY A 246 -8.32 9.66 8.73
CA GLY A 246 -7.77 10.75 9.52
C GLY A 246 -8.53 10.98 10.83
N ASN A 247 -7.85 11.57 11.81
CA ASN A 247 -8.41 11.90 13.13
C ASN A 247 -8.57 13.41 13.30
N ALA A 248 -9.21 14.09 12.35
CA ALA A 248 -9.48 15.53 12.45
C ALA A 248 -10.40 15.89 13.63
N SER A 249 -11.17 14.95 14.14
CA SER A 249 -12.06 15.12 15.29
C SER A 249 -11.34 15.03 16.63
N GLY A 250 -10.15 14.42 16.69
CA GLY A 250 -9.43 14.08 17.92
C GLY A 250 -10.08 12.94 18.72
N ASP A 251 -10.98 12.15 18.12
CA ASP A 251 -11.62 10.99 18.74
C ASP A 251 -10.85 9.72 18.39
N THR A 252 -9.85 9.38 19.19
CA THR A 252 -8.97 8.22 18.96
C THR A 252 -9.75 6.90 18.89
N ALA A 253 -10.82 6.73 19.67
CA ALA A 253 -11.61 5.49 19.64
C ALA A 253 -12.33 5.32 18.29
N ASP A 254 -12.94 6.38 17.77
CA ASP A 254 -13.57 6.40 16.45
C ASP A 254 -12.53 6.23 15.33
N PHE A 255 -11.38 6.88 15.45
CA PHE A 255 -10.27 6.76 14.52
C PHE A 255 -9.74 5.32 14.43
N LEU A 256 -9.51 4.65 15.56
CA LEU A 256 -9.05 3.25 15.56
C LEU A 256 -10.12 2.25 15.06
N ALA A 257 -11.40 2.67 15.00
CA ALA A 257 -12.45 1.88 14.37
C ALA A 257 -12.41 1.94 12.83
N SER A 258 -11.62 2.82 12.21
CA SER A 258 -11.53 3.00 10.76
C SER A 258 -11.11 1.73 10.01
N SER A 259 -10.39 0.80 10.68
CA SER A 259 -10.07 -0.53 10.13
C SER A 259 -11.33 -1.32 9.75
N LYS A 260 -12.46 -1.10 10.45
CA LYS A 260 -13.76 -1.69 10.09
C LYS A 260 -14.30 -1.07 8.79
N GLY A 261 -14.15 0.24 8.60
CA GLY A 261 -14.54 0.89 7.34
C GLY A 261 -13.77 0.32 6.14
N MET A 262 -12.48 0.03 6.32
CA MET A 262 -11.67 -0.66 5.31
C MET A 262 -12.17 -2.08 5.02
N ASP A 263 -12.55 -2.84 6.05
CA ASP A 263 -13.10 -4.20 5.94
C ASP A 263 -14.44 -4.19 5.19
N ASP A 264 -15.34 -3.25 5.54
CA ASP A 264 -16.62 -3.07 4.88
C ASP A 264 -16.46 -2.69 3.40
N PHE A 265 -15.50 -1.81 3.07
CA PHE A 265 -15.20 -1.41 1.69
C PHE A 265 -14.73 -2.60 0.85
N ILE A 266 -13.74 -3.35 1.33
CA ILE A 266 -13.24 -4.56 0.64
C ILE A 266 -14.39 -5.55 0.42
N SER A 267 -15.18 -5.85 1.45
CA SER A 267 -16.30 -6.78 1.39
C SER A 267 -17.38 -6.35 0.40
N GLY A 268 -17.67 -5.04 0.36
CA GLY A 268 -18.60 -4.43 -0.60
C GLY A 268 -18.14 -4.64 -2.04
N VAL A 269 -16.89 -4.29 -2.34
CA VAL A 269 -16.32 -4.43 -3.70
C VAL A 269 -16.19 -5.90 -4.12
N VAL A 270 -15.82 -6.79 -3.20
CA VAL A 270 -15.82 -8.26 -3.44
C VAL A 270 -17.18 -8.73 -3.88
N SER A 271 -18.24 -8.31 -3.19
CA SER A 271 -19.63 -8.70 -3.52
C SER A 271 -20.04 -8.22 -4.91
N ILE A 272 -19.62 -7.01 -5.31
CA ILE A 272 -19.90 -6.46 -6.65
C ILE A 272 -19.13 -7.25 -7.72
N CYS A 273 -17.85 -7.54 -7.51
CA CYS A 273 -17.05 -8.36 -8.42
C CYS A 273 -17.71 -9.73 -8.66
N ASP A 274 -18.20 -10.36 -7.59
CA ASP A 274 -18.85 -11.68 -7.66
C ASP A 274 -20.23 -11.60 -8.33
N ALA A 275 -20.99 -10.51 -8.14
CA ALA A 275 -22.24 -10.27 -8.85
C ALA A 275 -22.02 -10.12 -10.36
N VAL A 276 -21.00 -9.36 -10.79
CA VAL A 276 -20.66 -9.23 -12.22
C VAL A 276 -20.17 -10.54 -12.79
N LYS A 277 -19.33 -11.29 -12.08
CA LYS A 277 -18.89 -12.64 -12.47
C LYS A 277 -20.09 -13.57 -12.72
N ALA A 278 -21.07 -13.56 -11.81
CA ALA A 278 -22.29 -14.36 -11.94
C ALA A 278 -23.12 -13.93 -13.15
N LYS A 279 -23.33 -12.62 -13.36
CA LYS A 279 -24.04 -12.08 -14.53
C LYS A 279 -23.38 -12.48 -15.85
N LYS A 280 -22.04 -12.42 -15.91
CA LYS A 280 -21.25 -12.75 -17.11
C LYS A 280 -21.09 -14.27 -17.32
N HIS A 281 -21.54 -15.10 -16.38
CA HIS A 281 -21.20 -16.52 -16.34
C HIS A 281 -19.70 -16.79 -16.45
N GLY A 282 -18.91 -15.86 -15.89
CA GLY A 282 -17.46 -15.83 -15.98
C GLY A 282 -16.80 -16.91 -15.12
N LYS A 283 -15.64 -17.40 -15.57
CA LYS A 283 -14.84 -18.38 -14.80
C LYS A 283 -13.74 -17.72 -13.98
N LYS A 284 -13.18 -16.59 -14.47
CA LYS A 284 -12.12 -15.92 -13.74
C LYS A 284 -12.68 -15.15 -12.55
N GLN A 285 -11.86 -14.98 -11.54
CA GLN A 285 -12.13 -14.12 -10.40
C GLN A 285 -11.42 -12.79 -10.60
N ILE A 286 -12.14 -11.68 -10.44
CA ILE A 286 -11.52 -10.37 -10.32
C ILE A 286 -11.04 -10.24 -8.89
N ASN A 287 -9.75 -10.10 -8.70
CA ASN A 287 -9.14 -9.83 -7.41
C ASN A 287 -9.00 -8.31 -7.19
N LEU A 288 -8.59 -7.92 -6.00
CA LEU A 288 -8.51 -6.52 -5.60
C LEU A 288 -7.06 -6.07 -5.49
N SER A 289 -6.86 -4.80 -5.89
CA SER A 289 -5.66 -4.02 -5.68
C SER A 289 -6.03 -2.82 -4.81
N PHE A 290 -5.69 -2.86 -3.52
CA PHE A 290 -5.88 -1.72 -2.63
C PHE A 290 -4.66 -0.81 -2.78
N ASP A 291 -4.50 -0.18 -3.94
CA ASP A 291 -3.24 0.42 -4.37
C ASP A 291 -3.03 1.89 -3.97
N GLU A 292 -3.93 2.43 -3.14
CA GLU A 292 -3.69 3.60 -2.30
C GLU A 292 -4.43 3.46 -0.97
N TRP A 293 -3.68 3.45 0.14
CA TRP A 293 -4.25 3.45 1.48
C TRP A 293 -3.23 4.02 2.47
N ASN A 294 -3.66 4.85 3.38
CA ASN A 294 -2.90 5.31 4.55
C ASN A 294 -3.75 6.20 5.47
N VAL A 295 -3.10 6.74 6.49
CA VAL A 295 -3.56 7.90 7.26
C VAL A 295 -3.11 9.17 6.55
N TRP A 296 -3.99 10.17 6.45
CA TRP A 296 -3.67 11.48 5.88
C TRP A 296 -4.57 12.57 6.46
N TYR A 297 -4.00 13.41 7.32
CA TYR A 297 -4.72 14.58 7.86
C TYR A 297 -3.80 15.61 8.55
N HIS A 298 -2.55 15.25 8.88
CA HIS A 298 -1.68 16.12 9.69
C HIS A 298 -1.17 17.34 8.93
N SER A 299 -0.87 17.22 7.63
CA SER A 299 -0.27 18.28 6.81
C SER A 299 -1.28 19.23 6.16
N ILE A 300 -2.59 18.95 6.17
CA ILE A 300 -3.62 19.64 5.38
C ILE A 300 -3.56 21.16 5.52
N GLU A 301 -3.40 21.69 6.74
CA GLU A 301 -3.36 23.13 6.98
C GLU A 301 -2.03 23.77 6.53
N GLN A 302 -0.94 23.01 6.51
CA GLN A 302 0.36 23.43 5.98
C GLN A 302 0.31 23.46 4.45
N ASP A 303 -0.24 22.44 3.84
CA ASP A 303 -0.31 22.28 2.39
C ASP A 303 -1.08 23.41 1.71
N ARG A 304 -2.13 23.93 2.37
CA ARG A 304 -2.89 25.10 1.89
C ARG A 304 -2.08 26.39 1.74
N LYS A 305 -0.91 26.46 2.36
CA LYS A 305 -0.03 27.65 2.39
C LYS A 305 1.17 27.52 1.46
N LEU A 306 1.30 26.37 0.77
CA LEU A 306 2.44 26.12 -0.10
C LEU A 306 2.46 27.07 -1.30
N GLU A 307 3.65 27.50 -1.66
CA GLU A 307 3.88 28.24 -2.88
C GLU A 307 3.68 27.32 -4.09
N LYS A 308 2.93 27.79 -5.08
CA LYS A 308 2.72 27.05 -6.32
C LYS A 308 3.86 27.27 -7.31
N TRP A 309 4.02 26.31 -8.20
CA TRP A 309 4.98 26.36 -9.31
C TRP A 309 6.44 26.38 -8.85
N VAL A 310 6.71 25.74 -7.75
CA VAL A 310 8.06 25.38 -7.29
C VAL A 310 8.31 23.89 -7.48
N GLN A 311 9.57 23.48 -7.56
CA GLN A 311 9.92 22.06 -7.63
C GLN A 311 9.91 21.46 -6.22
N ALA A 312 9.35 20.28 -6.07
CA ALA A 312 9.44 19.45 -4.87
C ALA A 312 9.20 20.21 -3.53
N PRO A 313 8.05 20.87 -3.34
CA PRO A 313 7.73 21.51 -2.06
C PRO A 313 7.54 20.46 -0.96
N HIS A 314 7.64 20.88 0.31
CA HIS A 314 7.28 20.06 1.47
C HIS A 314 5.75 19.86 1.53
N GLN A 315 5.21 19.04 0.67
CA GLN A 315 3.78 18.80 0.46
C GLN A 315 3.39 17.41 0.96
N LEU A 316 2.25 17.32 1.67
CA LEU A 316 1.75 16.08 2.28
C LEU A 316 2.80 15.40 3.19
N GLU A 317 3.61 16.17 3.88
CA GLU A 317 4.59 15.63 4.82
C GLU A 317 3.96 15.45 6.21
N ASP A 318 3.07 14.47 6.33
CA ASP A 318 2.45 14.10 7.61
C ASP A 318 3.51 13.58 8.59
N VAL A 319 3.48 14.09 9.81
CA VAL A 319 4.30 13.59 10.92
C VAL A 319 3.44 12.63 11.73
N TYR A 320 3.70 11.34 11.55
CA TYR A 320 2.90 10.28 12.16
C TYR A 320 3.21 10.10 13.63
N ASN A 321 2.14 10.04 14.43
CA ASN A 321 2.20 9.74 15.85
C ASN A 321 1.97 8.24 16.13
N PHE A 322 1.86 7.88 17.40
CA PHE A 322 1.70 6.49 17.79
C PHE A 322 0.28 5.95 17.53
N GLU A 323 -0.79 6.77 17.61
CA GLU A 323 -2.13 6.30 17.26
C GLU A 323 -2.26 5.94 15.77
N ASP A 324 -1.54 6.66 14.89
CA ASP A 324 -1.47 6.34 13.47
C ASP A 324 -0.84 4.96 13.24
N ALA A 325 0.21 4.62 14.00
CA ALA A 325 0.86 3.31 13.92
C ALA A 325 -0.08 2.17 14.34
N LEU A 326 -0.95 2.40 15.34
CA LEU A 326 -1.96 1.43 15.74
C LEU A 326 -2.98 1.19 14.63
N LEU A 327 -3.48 2.27 14.00
CA LEU A 327 -4.43 2.15 12.90
C LEU A 327 -3.79 1.47 11.68
N VAL A 328 -2.58 1.85 11.28
CA VAL A 328 -1.85 1.19 10.17
C VAL A 328 -1.66 -0.30 10.47
N GLY A 329 -1.36 -0.67 11.72
CA GLY A 329 -1.30 -2.06 12.15
C GLY A 329 -2.63 -2.79 11.98
N SER A 330 -3.76 -2.16 12.33
CA SER A 330 -5.11 -2.71 12.14
C SER A 330 -5.49 -2.83 10.66
N MET A 331 -5.11 -1.86 9.82
CA MET A 331 -5.33 -1.92 8.36
C MET A 331 -4.57 -3.08 7.73
N LEU A 332 -3.30 -3.32 8.12
CA LEU A 332 -2.51 -4.45 7.64
C LEU A 332 -3.13 -5.79 8.05
N ILE A 333 -3.68 -5.89 9.26
CA ILE A 333 -4.45 -7.05 9.70
C ILE A 333 -5.69 -7.23 8.83
N THR A 334 -6.41 -6.16 8.51
CA THR A 334 -7.59 -6.19 7.63
C THR A 334 -7.23 -6.69 6.23
N LEU A 335 -6.15 -6.16 5.62
CA LEU A 335 -5.68 -6.62 4.31
C LEU A 335 -5.34 -8.12 4.32
N LEU A 336 -4.67 -8.61 5.36
CA LEU A 336 -4.36 -10.03 5.50
C LEU A 336 -5.62 -10.89 5.68
N ARG A 337 -6.61 -10.43 6.43
CA ARG A 337 -7.90 -11.15 6.61
C ARG A 337 -8.65 -11.34 5.29
N HIS A 338 -8.35 -10.52 4.28
CA HIS A 338 -8.88 -10.61 2.92
C HIS A 338 -7.87 -11.16 1.89
N ALA A 339 -6.85 -11.92 2.31
CA ALA A 339 -5.79 -12.44 1.43
C ALA A 339 -6.30 -13.39 0.33
N ASP A 340 -7.53 -13.90 0.44
CA ASP A 340 -8.22 -14.64 -0.62
C ASP A 340 -8.56 -13.75 -1.84
N ARG A 341 -8.85 -12.46 -1.62
CA ARG A 341 -9.31 -11.51 -2.64
C ARG A 341 -8.36 -10.34 -2.86
N VAL A 342 -7.76 -9.76 -1.82
CA VAL A 342 -6.76 -8.69 -1.93
C VAL A 342 -5.41 -9.33 -2.26
N LYS A 343 -4.90 -9.06 -3.47
CA LYS A 343 -3.62 -9.60 -3.93
C LYS A 343 -2.53 -8.53 -4.04
N ILE A 344 -2.93 -7.28 -4.13
CA ILE A 344 -2.03 -6.14 -4.21
C ILE A 344 -2.54 -5.09 -3.21
N ALA A 345 -1.63 -4.47 -2.48
CA ALA A 345 -1.93 -3.27 -1.71
C ALA A 345 -0.69 -2.38 -1.69
N CYS A 346 -0.87 -1.06 -1.88
CA CYS A 346 0.24 -0.12 -1.87
C CYS A 346 -0.02 0.97 -0.84
N MET A 347 0.81 0.98 0.22
CA MET A 347 0.80 2.10 1.15
C MET A 347 1.20 3.38 0.41
N ALA A 348 0.42 4.40 0.49
CA ALA A 348 0.66 5.70 -0.09
C ALA A 348 1.20 6.66 1.00
N GLN A 349 2.48 7.12 0.91
CA GLN A 349 3.47 6.70 -0.06
C GLN A 349 4.69 6.09 0.67
N LEU A 350 5.86 6.09 0.04
CA LEU A 350 7.02 5.39 0.58
C LEU A 350 8.00 6.31 1.30
N VAL A 351 8.25 7.51 0.74
CA VAL A 351 9.24 8.47 1.25
C VAL A 351 8.65 9.87 1.27
N ASN A 352 8.80 10.59 2.36
CA ASN A 352 8.40 11.96 2.66
C ASN A 352 6.90 12.24 2.60
N VAL A 353 6.23 11.90 1.52
CA VAL A 353 4.82 12.21 1.27
C VAL A 353 3.95 11.16 1.94
N ILE A 354 3.23 11.53 3.01
CA ILE A 354 2.40 10.61 3.83
C ILE A 354 3.06 9.24 4.02
N ALA A 355 4.32 9.22 4.46
CA ALA A 355 5.22 8.09 4.28
C ALA A 355 5.81 7.53 5.58
N PRO A 356 6.17 6.25 5.62
CA PRO A 356 6.89 5.65 6.75
C PRO A 356 8.35 6.12 6.87
N ILE A 357 8.93 6.70 5.82
CA ILE A 357 10.32 7.15 5.77
C ILE A 357 10.34 8.66 5.50
N MET A 358 11.05 9.41 6.33
CA MET A 358 11.30 10.83 6.12
C MET A 358 12.77 11.08 5.85
N THR A 359 13.07 12.19 5.14
CA THR A 359 14.42 12.59 4.80
C THR A 359 14.71 14.04 5.12
N SER A 360 16.00 14.32 5.35
CA SER A 360 16.58 15.64 5.40
C SER A 360 17.88 15.68 4.59
N ASP A 361 18.58 16.81 4.61
CA ASP A 361 19.92 16.93 4.03
C ASP A 361 20.97 16.10 4.78
N THR A 362 20.69 15.67 5.99
CA THR A 362 21.62 14.96 6.88
C THR A 362 21.35 13.47 7.00
N GLY A 363 20.17 12.99 6.60
CA GLY A 363 19.84 11.57 6.69
C GLY A 363 18.37 11.23 6.42
N ALA A 364 18.02 10.00 6.74
CA ALA A 364 16.66 9.52 6.71
C ALA A 364 16.30 8.83 8.04
N TRP A 365 15.02 8.88 8.42
CA TRP A 365 14.54 8.24 9.65
C TRP A 365 13.20 7.55 9.45
N ARG A 366 12.87 6.63 10.38
CA ARG A 366 11.63 5.85 10.41
C ARG A 366 10.56 6.62 11.17
N GLN A 367 9.41 6.82 10.59
CA GLN A 367 8.22 7.27 11.29
C GLN A 367 7.57 6.11 12.09
N THR A 368 6.62 6.40 12.94
CA THR A 368 5.96 5.40 13.80
C THR A 368 5.29 4.29 13.00
N ILE A 369 4.66 4.60 11.88
CA ILE A 369 3.96 3.66 10.99
C ILE A 369 4.92 2.68 10.26
N PHE A 370 6.22 2.97 10.25
CA PHE A 370 7.24 2.10 9.65
C PHE A 370 7.24 0.71 10.30
N TYR A 371 7.11 0.64 11.61
CA TYR A 371 7.33 -0.59 12.36
C TYR A 371 6.22 -1.63 12.17
N PRO A 372 4.91 -1.32 12.32
CA PRO A 372 3.87 -2.30 12.03
C PRO A 372 3.92 -2.76 10.56
N TYR A 373 4.23 -1.86 9.61
CA TYR A 373 4.40 -2.24 8.22
C TYR A 373 5.58 -3.21 8.03
N MET A 374 6.76 -2.85 8.52
CA MET A 374 7.99 -3.65 8.38
C MET A 374 7.81 -5.05 8.97
N LEU A 375 7.34 -5.15 10.21
CA LEU A 375 7.17 -6.43 10.88
C LEU A 375 6.11 -7.30 10.19
N THR A 376 5.01 -6.69 9.71
CA THR A 376 3.99 -7.42 8.98
C THR A 376 4.49 -7.88 7.60
N SER A 377 5.22 -7.03 6.87
CA SER A 377 5.82 -7.39 5.58
C SER A 377 6.83 -8.53 5.67
N VAL A 378 7.63 -8.56 6.74
CA VAL A 378 8.66 -9.59 6.95
C VAL A 378 8.04 -10.90 7.40
N PHE A 379 7.10 -10.87 8.35
CA PHE A 379 6.60 -12.06 9.05
C PHE A 379 5.16 -12.47 8.71
N GLY A 380 4.46 -11.69 7.88
CA GLY A 380 3.09 -11.96 7.44
C GLY A 380 3.01 -12.69 6.08
N ARG A 381 4.07 -13.36 5.66
CA ARG A 381 4.10 -14.13 4.40
C ARG A 381 3.82 -15.61 4.70
N GLY A 382 2.83 -16.18 4.02
CA GLY A 382 2.42 -17.56 4.24
C GLY A 382 0.94 -17.75 3.91
N THR A 383 0.31 -18.68 4.60
CA THR A 383 -1.14 -18.94 4.50
C THR A 383 -1.86 -18.26 5.66
N VAL A 384 -2.78 -17.38 5.35
CA VAL A 384 -3.65 -16.74 6.34
C VAL A 384 -4.71 -17.73 6.80
N LEU A 385 -4.77 -17.96 8.11
CA LEU A 385 -5.79 -18.81 8.72
C LEU A 385 -7.09 -18.01 8.88
N ASN A 386 -8.23 -18.70 8.77
CA ASN A 386 -9.52 -18.13 9.10
C ASN A 386 -9.60 -17.88 10.61
N THR A 387 -9.13 -16.71 11.03
CA THR A 387 -8.99 -16.32 12.43
C THR A 387 -10.30 -15.76 12.96
N GLN A 388 -10.91 -16.44 13.92
CA GLN A 388 -12.07 -15.93 14.63
C GLN A 388 -11.61 -15.22 15.91
N VAL A 389 -12.10 -14.01 16.13
CA VAL A 389 -11.75 -13.18 17.30
C VAL A 389 -13.00 -12.91 18.12
N LEU A 390 -13.07 -13.49 19.31
CA LEU A 390 -14.11 -13.21 20.30
C LEU A 390 -13.57 -12.13 21.25
N THR A 391 -14.07 -10.93 21.14
CA THR A 391 -13.60 -9.78 21.92
C THR A 391 -14.78 -8.88 22.32
N PRO A 392 -14.69 -8.14 23.42
CA PRO A 392 -15.63 -7.05 23.67
C PRO A 392 -15.62 -6.03 22.55
N VAL A 393 -16.72 -5.34 22.38
CA VAL A 393 -16.92 -4.27 21.39
C VAL A 393 -17.14 -2.93 22.07
N TYR A 394 -16.95 -1.86 21.33
CA TYR A 394 -17.31 -0.50 21.71
C TYR A 394 -18.10 0.18 20.58
N GLU A 395 -18.85 1.19 20.92
CA GLU A 395 -19.62 1.95 19.94
C GLU A 395 -18.75 3.07 19.38
N SER A 396 -18.47 2.98 18.06
CA SER A 396 -17.85 4.04 17.28
C SER A 396 -18.94 4.95 16.71
N LYS A 397 -18.71 6.26 16.67
CA LYS A 397 -19.67 7.21 16.11
C LYS A 397 -19.88 7.01 14.61
N THR A 398 -18.81 6.67 13.90
CA THR A 398 -18.79 6.57 12.43
C THR A 398 -19.08 5.14 11.96
N TYR A 399 -18.53 4.13 12.66
CA TYR A 399 -18.48 2.75 12.17
C TYR A 399 -19.38 1.78 12.95
N GLY A 400 -20.16 2.28 13.94
CA GLY A 400 -21.01 1.46 14.81
C GLY A 400 -20.21 0.55 15.75
N GLU A 401 -20.71 -0.65 16.05
CA GLU A 401 -19.96 -1.61 16.88
C GLU A 401 -18.60 -1.95 16.27
N ALA A 402 -17.53 -1.67 17.01
CA ALA A 402 -16.16 -1.97 16.64
C ALA A 402 -15.48 -2.89 17.68
N PRO A 403 -14.67 -3.87 17.26
CA PRO A 403 -13.97 -4.76 18.19
C PRO A 403 -12.83 -4.04 18.90
N TYR A 404 -12.58 -4.36 20.17
CA TYR A 404 -11.40 -3.88 20.88
C TYR A 404 -10.11 -4.59 20.44
N LEU A 405 -10.21 -5.79 19.87
CA LEU A 405 -9.06 -6.57 19.38
C LEU A 405 -9.20 -6.85 17.90
N ASP A 406 -8.27 -6.33 17.10
CA ASP A 406 -8.02 -6.83 15.75
C ASP A 406 -6.92 -7.88 15.80
N SER A 407 -7.07 -8.99 15.09
CA SER A 407 -6.03 -10.02 15.00
C SER A 407 -6.14 -10.84 13.73
N VAL A 408 -4.98 -11.35 13.30
CA VAL A 408 -4.85 -12.30 12.19
C VAL A 408 -3.69 -13.26 12.47
N CYS A 409 -3.84 -14.52 12.03
CA CYS A 409 -2.81 -15.53 12.13
C CYS A 409 -2.31 -15.93 10.75
N VAL A 410 -1.00 -15.93 10.55
CA VAL A 410 -0.34 -16.32 9.30
C VAL A 410 0.58 -17.50 9.56
N TRP A 411 0.38 -18.59 8.84
CA TRP A 411 1.17 -19.79 8.94
C TRP A 411 2.08 -19.94 7.71
N ASP A 412 3.39 -19.93 7.94
CA ASP A 412 4.39 -20.26 6.94
C ASP A 412 4.74 -21.74 7.06
N GLU A 413 4.12 -22.55 6.20
CA GLU A 413 4.29 -24.01 6.20
C GLU A 413 5.73 -24.43 5.85
N GLU A 414 6.40 -23.65 5.01
CA GLU A 414 7.77 -23.97 4.56
C GLU A 414 8.80 -23.77 5.66
N LYS A 415 8.57 -22.77 6.53
CA LYS A 415 9.44 -22.46 7.67
C LYS A 415 8.97 -23.03 9.00
N ASP A 416 7.82 -23.74 9.01
CA ASP A 416 7.18 -24.20 10.24
C ASP A 416 7.01 -23.07 11.28
N THR A 417 6.52 -21.90 10.85
CA THR A 417 6.29 -20.76 11.73
C THR A 417 4.84 -20.30 11.70
N LEU A 418 4.31 -19.89 12.84
CA LEU A 418 3.01 -19.24 12.99
C LEU A 418 3.23 -17.83 13.56
N THR A 419 2.72 -16.83 12.89
CA THR A 419 2.77 -15.43 13.35
C THR A 419 1.37 -14.94 13.66
N ILE A 420 1.18 -14.40 14.84
CA ILE A 420 -0.07 -13.76 15.29
C ILE A 420 0.21 -12.26 15.35
N PHE A 421 -0.51 -11.48 14.56
CA PHE A 421 -0.55 -10.01 14.64
C PHE A 421 -1.81 -9.60 15.37
N ALA A 422 -1.71 -8.61 16.26
CA ALA A 422 -2.86 -8.12 17.00
C ALA A 422 -2.71 -6.65 17.38
N VAL A 423 -3.84 -5.93 17.42
CA VAL A 423 -3.94 -4.57 17.97
C VAL A 423 -5.00 -4.55 19.06
N ASN A 424 -4.58 -4.24 20.28
CA ASN A 424 -5.50 -3.90 21.36
C ASN A 424 -5.85 -2.41 21.24
N LYS A 425 -7.07 -2.11 20.82
CA LYS A 425 -7.58 -0.73 20.62
C LYS A 425 -8.19 -0.10 21.90
N SER A 426 -8.21 -0.84 23.03
CA SER A 426 -8.67 -0.28 24.30
C SER A 426 -7.73 0.82 24.79
N LEU A 427 -8.27 2.01 25.04
CA LEU A 427 -7.49 3.14 25.53
C LEU A 427 -7.20 3.08 27.01
N ASP A 428 -7.98 2.27 27.76
CA ASP A 428 -8.02 2.30 29.22
C ASP A 428 -7.52 1.01 29.86
N GLU A 429 -7.62 -0.14 29.18
CA GLU A 429 -7.42 -1.43 29.78
C GLU A 429 -6.52 -2.36 28.94
N ASP A 430 -5.63 -3.05 29.63
CA ASP A 430 -4.95 -4.21 29.09
C ASP A 430 -5.94 -5.33 28.75
N MET A 431 -5.52 -6.27 27.92
CA MET A 431 -6.35 -7.36 27.46
C MET A 431 -5.69 -8.72 27.69
N GLU A 432 -6.35 -9.59 28.42
CA GLU A 432 -6.00 -11.02 28.49
C GLU A 432 -6.48 -11.70 27.22
N VAL A 433 -5.56 -12.28 26.46
CA VAL A 433 -5.84 -12.97 25.22
C VAL A 433 -5.49 -14.44 25.34
N SER A 434 -6.43 -15.30 24.98
CA SER A 434 -6.17 -16.74 24.85
C SER A 434 -6.29 -17.18 23.39
N CYS A 435 -5.41 -18.08 22.95
CA CYS A 435 -5.49 -18.68 21.62
C CYS A 435 -5.35 -20.21 21.72
N ASP A 436 -6.26 -20.93 21.05
CA ASP A 436 -6.20 -22.40 20.95
C ASP A 436 -5.29 -22.81 19.80
N LEU A 437 -4.11 -23.29 20.14
CA LEU A 437 -3.06 -23.72 19.22
C LEU A 437 -2.77 -25.24 19.31
N ARG A 438 -3.74 -26.06 19.76
CA ARG A 438 -3.53 -27.52 19.90
C ARG A 438 -3.15 -28.21 18.60
N GLN A 439 -3.48 -27.66 17.46
CA GLN A 439 -3.09 -28.17 16.15
C GLN A 439 -1.65 -27.82 15.74
N PHE A 440 -1.00 -26.96 16.50
CA PHE A 440 0.40 -26.54 16.32
C PHE A 440 1.28 -27.18 17.39
N GLU A 441 1.12 -28.51 17.57
CA GLU A 441 1.88 -29.29 18.55
C GLU A 441 3.39 -29.20 18.29
N GLY A 442 4.16 -28.98 19.35
CA GLY A 442 5.61 -28.85 19.30
C GLY A 442 6.11 -27.43 19.02
N TYR A 443 5.22 -26.49 18.66
CA TYR A 443 5.61 -25.09 18.51
C TYR A 443 5.96 -24.46 19.86
N LYS A 444 6.87 -23.49 19.83
CA LYS A 444 7.29 -22.69 21.00
C LYS A 444 7.24 -21.20 20.62
N ILE A 445 7.00 -20.35 21.59
CA ILE A 445 7.13 -18.91 21.39
C ILE A 445 8.60 -18.58 21.12
N VAL A 446 8.87 -18.03 19.93
CA VAL A 446 10.21 -17.54 19.56
C VAL A 446 10.40 -16.12 20.06
N GLU A 447 9.36 -15.29 19.86
CA GLU A 447 9.38 -13.89 20.28
C GLU A 447 7.98 -13.33 20.42
N HIS A 448 7.84 -12.34 21.30
CA HIS A 448 6.70 -11.47 21.40
C HIS A 448 7.24 -10.03 21.31
N ILE A 449 6.88 -9.34 20.26
CA ILE A 449 7.26 -7.95 19.98
C ILE A 449 6.05 -7.05 20.22
N VAL A 450 6.27 -5.94 20.89
CA VAL A 450 5.22 -4.98 21.25
C VAL A 450 5.64 -3.59 20.80
N LEU A 451 4.75 -2.88 20.15
CA LEU A 451 4.83 -1.44 19.93
C LEU A 451 3.79 -0.79 20.83
N ASN A 452 4.25 -0.06 21.84
CA ASN A 452 3.40 0.61 22.82
C ASN A 452 4.07 1.89 23.29
N ASN A 453 3.29 2.92 23.57
CA ASN A 453 3.70 4.17 24.17
C ASN A 453 2.54 4.72 25.00
N ASP A 454 2.78 5.29 26.17
CA ASP A 454 1.73 5.90 27.00
C ASP A 454 1.19 7.19 26.40
N ASP A 455 1.98 7.88 25.58
CA ASP A 455 1.59 9.05 24.81
C ASP A 455 1.20 8.65 23.37
N LEU A 456 -0.09 8.69 23.07
CA LEU A 456 -0.61 8.40 21.73
C LEU A 456 -0.16 9.42 20.67
N GLN A 457 0.26 10.62 21.08
CA GLN A 457 0.77 11.66 20.20
C GLN A 457 2.29 11.62 20.01
N ALA A 458 2.97 10.63 20.62
CA ALA A 458 4.42 10.47 20.47
C ALA A 458 4.80 10.20 19.01
N THR A 459 5.81 10.92 18.52
CA THR A 459 6.31 10.84 17.13
C THR A 459 7.78 10.47 17.09
N ASN A 460 8.23 9.94 15.96
CA ASN A 460 9.65 9.84 15.63
C ASN A 460 10.05 11.02 14.73
N THR A 461 11.12 11.69 15.07
CA THR A 461 11.65 12.83 14.35
C THR A 461 13.14 12.62 14.04
N GLU A 462 13.73 13.44 13.18
CA GLU A 462 15.17 13.39 12.93
C GLU A 462 16.00 13.50 14.23
N ALA A 463 15.57 14.38 15.16
CA ALA A 463 16.26 14.57 16.45
C ALA A 463 16.03 13.42 17.45
N GLN A 464 14.92 12.70 17.31
CA GLN A 464 14.52 11.58 18.18
C GLN A 464 13.94 10.44 17.33
N PRO A 465 14.77 9.76 16.54
CA PRO A 465 14.28 8.77 15.56
C PRO A 465 13.81 7.45 16.20
N GLU A 466 14.07 7.23 17.47
CA GLU A 466 13.76 6.02 18.23
C GLU A 466 12.84 6.29 19.44
N ASN A 467 12.05 7.37 19.41
CA ASN A 467 11.14 7.70 20.51
C ASN A 467 9.99 6.67 20.63
N VAL A 468 9.52 6.14 19.50
CA VAL A 468 8.52 5.07 19.42
C VAL A 468 9.11 3.94 18.59
N VAL A 469 9.51 2.86 19.26
CA VAL A 469 10.13 1.68 18.63
C VAL A 469 9.56 0.38 19.22
N PRO A 470 9.50 -0.71 18.43
CA PRO A 470 9.07 -1.99 18.95
C PRO A 470 10.08 -2.55 19.95
N VAL A 471 9.57 -3.16 21.01
CA VAL A 471 10.37 -3.79 22.04
C VAL A 471 9.99 -5.25 22.22
N LYS A 472 10.92 -6.06 22.68
CA LYS A 472 10.62 -7.44 23.07
C LYS A 472 9.88 -7.44 24.41
N ALA A 473 8.69 -8.05 24.44
CA ALA A 473 7.91 -8.21 25.65
C ALA A 473 8.67 -9.08 26.68
N SER A 474 8.37 -8.87 27.96
CA SER A 474 8.90 -9.75 29.00
C SER A 474 8.34 -11.18 28.85
N ALA A 475 9.08 -12.19 29.34
CA ALA A 475 8.67 -13.58 29.22
C ALA A 475 7.35 -13.92 29.96
N GLU A 476 6.90 -13.03 30.82
CA GLU A 476 5.64 -13.15 31.57
C GLU A 476 4.42 -12.70 30.75
N CYS A 477 4.64 -11.89 29.70
CA CYS A 477 3.56 -11.35 28.86
C CYS A 477 2.93 -12.40 27.94
N SER A 478 3.59 -13.54 27.69
CA SER A 478 3.03 -14.61 26.86
C SER A 478 3.56 -15.97 27.28
N LYS A 479 2.65 -16.96 27.36
CA LYS A 479 2.94 -18.33 27.73
C LYS A 479 2.20 -19.30 26.82
N LEU A 480 2.89 -20.34 26.37
CA LEU A 480 2.30 -21.46 25.65
C LEU A 480 2.40 -22.73 26.54
N ASP A 481 1.27 -23.29 26.87
CA ASP A 481 1.19 -24.50 27.70
C ASP A 481 0.07 -25.42 27.17
N GLY A 482 0.39 -26.71 26.94
CA GLY A 482 -0.58 -27.68 26.44
C GLY A 482 -1.30 -27.28 25.12
N GLY A 483 -0.65 -26.49 24.27
CA GLY A 483 -1.24 -25.98 23.04
C GLY A 483 -2.20 -24.80 23.25
N LYS A 484 -2.25 -24.22 24.46
CA LYS A 484 -2.97 -22.98 24.74
C LYS A 484 -1.97 -21.85 24.92
N LEU A 485 -2.07 -20.83 24.05
CA LEU A 485 -1.36 -19.56 24.21
C LEU A 485 -2.20 -18.65 25.11
N GLU A 486 -1.57 -18.11 26.12
CA GLU A 486 -2.09 -17.04 26.97
C GLU A 486 -1.15 -15.85 26.86
N ALA A 487 -1.69 -14.65 26.59
CA ALA A 487 -0.92 -13.43 26.46
C ALA A 487 -1.66 -12.25 27.10
N VAL A 488 -0.89 -11.25 27.53
CA VAL A 488 -1.42 -9.96 27.96
C VAL A 488 -0.95 -8.90 27.00
N PHE A 489 -1.89 -8.24 26.34
CA PHE A 489 -1.63 -7.10 25.45
C PHE A 489 -1.93 -5.82 26.22
N ALA A 490 -0.95 -4.96 26.34
CA ALA A 490 -1.13 -3.65 26.98
C ALA A 490 -2.26 -2.85 26.29
N LYS A 491 -2.89 -1.94 26.99
CA LYS A 491 -3.82 -0.97 26.37
C LYS A 491 -3.13 -0.28 25.20
N HIS A 492 -3.90 0.09 24.16
CA HIS A 492 -3.42 0.74 22.94
C HIS A 492 -2.04 0.24 22.48
N SER A 493 -1.96 -1.06 22.15
CA SER A 493 -0.69 -1.68 21.71
C SER A 493 -0.86 -2.48 20.43
N TRP A 494 0.18 -2.45 19.60
CA TRP A 494 0.37 -3.40 18.51
C TRP A 494 1.28 -4.53 18.97
N ASN A 495 0.93 -5.76 18.61
CA ASN A 495 1.62 -6.96 19.09
C ASN A 495 1.89 -7.93 17.95
N MET A 496 3.05 -8.58 17.97
CA MET A 496 3.40 -9.72 17.13
C MET A 496 3.94 -10.85 18.00
N ILE A 497 3.26 -11.99 17.96
CA ILE A 497 3.77 -13.22 18.59
C ILE A 497 4.16 -14.20 17.49
N ARG A 498 5.42 -14.64 17.51
CA ARG A 498 5.91 -15.65 16.58
C ARG A 498 6.17 -16.96 17.32
N LEU A 499 5.69 -18.01 16.69
CA LEU A 499 5.90 -19.37 17.16
C LEU A 499 6.61 -20.17 16.06
N ALA A 500 7.48 -21.09 16.45
CA ALA A 500 8.15 -22.00 15.55
C ALA A 500 8.23 -23.38 16.19
N LYS A 501 8.37 -24.40 15.36
CA LYS A 501 8.53 -25.79 15.80
C LYS A 501 9.96 -26.11 16.18
#